data_0c52f2ba5f18d1381d6fbb8ddbe35643
#
_entry.id   0c52f2ba5f18d1381d6fbb8ddbe35643
#
_cell.length_a   1.000
_cell.length_b   1.000
_cell.length_c   1.000
_cell.angle_alpha   90.00
_cell.angle_beta   90.00
_cell.angle_gamma   90.00
#
_symmetry.space_group_name_H-M   'P 1'
#
loop_
_entity.id
_entity.type
_entity.pdbx_description
1 polymer ?
#
loop_
_entity_poly.entity_id
_entity_poly.type
_entity_poly.pdbx_seq_one_letter_code
_entity_poly.pdbx_strand_id
1 'polypeptide(L)'
;NTLKFLSNTIDASGTMGGGRIRLGGEYQGGKNLAVDEILNAKFLFMTDAANITARTTGTDGAGGRVIAWADQYAFVSGQFDVRPGTESGAGGFVEVSSGETLAFDGSVRAGVDNRTGTLLLDPKSITVMSPCSSGDTNPDCMGIARLTDFTRNRANHISTTPTTITTVLNGGTNVELQ
;
A
#
# COMPACT_ATOMS: atom_id res chain seq x y z
N ASN A 1 17.02 -8.55 4.19
CA ASN A 1 15.85 -8.70 5.08
C ASN A 1 14.59 -8.84 4.23
N THR A 2 13.71 -9.79 4.57
CA THR A 2 12.41 -10.00 3.92
C THR A 2 11.32 -9.88 4.96
N LEU A 3 10.29 -9.09 4.67
CA LEU A 3 9.10 -8.94 5.48
C LEU A 3 7.92 -9.61 4.75
N LYS A 4 7.16 -10.48 5.45
CA LYS A 4 6.04 -11.23 4.87
C LYS A 4 4.80 -11.13 5.75
N PHE A 5 3.69 -10.75 5.12
CA PHE A 5 2.35 -10.76 5.71
C PHE A 5 1.46 -11.69 4.89
N LEU A 6 1.16 -12.87 5.41
CA LEU A 6 0.42 -13.91 4.67
C LEU A 6 -1.08 -13.90 4.99
N SER A 7 -1.44 -13.77 6.29
CA SER A 7 -2.82 -13.70 6.76
C SER A 7 -2.89 -12.96 8.10
N ASN A 8 -2.05 -11.95 8.25
CA ASN A 8 -1.90 -11.22 9.50
C ASN A 8 -2.88 -10.05 9.57
N THR A 9 -3.36 -9.76 10.77
CA THR A 9 -4.04 -8.51 11.08
C THR A 9 -3.14 -7.67 11.98
N ILE A 10 -2.92 -6.42 11.57
CA ILE A 10 -2.27 -5.39 12.40
C ILE A 10 -3.29 -4.28 12.59
N ASP A 11 -3.57 -3.95 13.84
CA ASP A 11 -4.55 -2.94 14.19
C ASP A 11 -3.94 -1.90 15.15
N ALA A 12 -3.92 -0.65 14.70
CA ALA A 12 -3.54 0.54 15.45
C ALA A 12 -4.69 1.57 15.45
N SER A 13 -5.93 1.10 15.42
CA SER A 13 -7.10 1.97 15.43
C SER A 13 -7.30 2.61 16.81
N GLY A 14 -7.90 3.79 16.85
CA GLY A 14 -8.21 4.51 18.09
C GLY A 14 -9.52 5.26 18.00
N THR A 15 -10.11 5.60 19.15
CA THR A 15 -11.42 6.29 19.19
C THR A 15 -11.35 7.76 18.81
N MET A 16 -10.23 8.42 19.06
CA MET A 16 -10.04 9.86 18.82
C MET A 16 -9.07 10.16 17.66
N GLY A 17 -8.58 9.13 16.99
CA GLY A 17 -7.67 9.23 15.85
C GLY A 17 -7.08 7.87 15.51
N GLY A 18 -6.77 7.66 14.25
CA GLY A 18 -6.03 6.50 13.78
C GLY A 18 -4.55 6.58 14.14
N GLY A 19 -3.93 5.43 14.37
CA GLY A 19 -2.52 5.33 14.71
C GLY A 19 -1.57 5.38 13.50
N ARG A 20 -0.31 5.06 13.76
CA ARG A 20 0.73 4.95 12.74
C ARG A 20 1.29 3.53 12.69
N ILE A 21 1.38 2.97 11.49
CA ILE A 21 1.98 1.67 11.22
C ILE A 21 3.09 1.86 10.18
N ARG A 22 4.24 1.22 10.41
CA ARG A 22 5.37 1.20 9.48
C ARG A 22 5.79 -0.24 9.23
N LEU A 23 5.75 -0.64 7.97
CA LEU A 23 6.04 -2.00 7.51
C LEU A 23 7.23 -1.93 6.54
N GLY A 24 8.38 -2.39 7.00
CA GLY A 24 9.57 -2.50 6.17
C GLY A 24 10.31 -1.20 5.87
N GLY A 25 9.94 -0.08 6.49
CA GLY A 25 10.67 1.18 6.36
C GLY A 25 9.85 2.41 6.76
N GLU A 26 10.40 3.58 6.56
CA GLU A 26 9.76 4.87 6.80
C GLU A 26 9.36 5.52 5.46
N TYR A 27 8.61 6.60 5.53
CA TYR A 27 8.15 7.40 4.39
C TYR A 27 9.28 7.64 3.37
N GLN A 28 9.02 7.27 2.12
CA GLN A 28 10.00 7.34 1.02
C GLN A 28 11.36 6.70 1.35
N GLY A 29 11.35 5.60 2.10
CA GLY A 29 12.58 4.90 2.52
C GLY A 29 13.43 5.66 3.53
N GLY A 30 12.88 6.68 4.19
CA GLY A 30 13.60 7.45 5.21
C GLY A 30 14.57 8.50 4.66
N LYS A 31 14.47 8.89 3.40
CA LYS A 31 15.41 9.81 2.72
C LYS A 31 15.62 11.16 3.41
N ASN A 32 14.70 11.59 4.28
CA ASN A 32 14.72 12.91 4.90
C ASN A 32 14.61 12.90 6.43
N LEU A 33 14.85 11.75 7.08
CA LEU A 33 14.68 11.64 8.52
C LEU A 33 16.02 11.50 9.23
N ALA A 34 16.29 12.45 10.11
CA ALA A 34 17.47 12.45 10.99
C ALA A 34 17.27 11.62 12.27
N VAL A 35 16.10 11.00 12.48
CA VAL A 35 15.75 10.36 13.77
C VAL A 35 14.86 9.14 13.53
N ASP A 36 15.12 8.08 14.30
CA ASP A 36 14.47 6.76 14.31
C ASP A 36 14.80 5.88 13.08
N GLU A 37 15.96 5.26 13.13
CA GLU A 37 16.43 4.29 12.15
C GLU A 37 15.57 3.01 12.18
N ILE A 38 14.45 3.03 11.47
CA ILE A 38 13.83 1.78 11.07
C ILE A 38 14.64 1.24 9.90
N LEU A 39 15.28 0.09 10.13
CA LEU A 39 16.00 -0.59 9.06
C LEU A 39 15.04 -1.00 7.95
N ASN A 40 15.31 -0.55 6.74
CA ASN A 40 14.51 -0.90 5.59
C ASN A 40 14.55 -2.41 5.28
N ALA A 41 13.41 -2.97 4.95
CA ALA A 41 13.33 -4.29 4.36
C ALA A 41 13.81 -4.23 2.90
N LYS A 42 14.54 -5.25 2.44
CA LYS A 42 14.84 -5.38 1.01
C LYS A 42 13.63 -5.82 0.21
N PHE A 43 12.81 -6.69 0.82
CA PHE A 43 11.64 -7.28 0.17
C PHE A 43 10.44 -7.20 1.10
N LEU A 44 9.30 -6.78 0.55
CA LEU A 44 8.00 -6.79 1.23
C LEU A 44 7.01 -7.64 0.43
N PHE A 45 6.37 -8.59 1.11
CA PHE A 45 5.32 -9.42 0.55
C PHE A 45 4.07 -9.35 1.42
N MET A 46 2.95 -9.02 0.82
CA MET A 46 1.67 -8.98 1.50
C MET A 46 0.60 -9.62 0.61
N THR A 47 -0.03 -10.68 1.10
CA THR A 47 -1.13 -11.33 0.39
C THR A 47 -2.45 -10.60 0.63
N ASP A 48 -3.48 -10.95 -0.14
CA ASP A 48 -4.85 -10.44 -0.04
C ASP A 48 -5.54 -10.75 1.30
N ALA A 49 -5.08 -11.77 2.01
CA ALA A 49 -5.56 -12.14 3.35
C ALA A 49 -4.98 -11.26 4.49
N ALA A 50 -4.02 -10.38 4.20
CA ALA A 50 -3.45 -9.49 5.20
C ALA A 50 -4.30 -8.22 5.36
N ASN A 51 -4.56 -7.83 6.63
CA ASN A 51 -5.38 -6.67 6.98
C ASN A 51 -4.58 -5.71 7.85
N ILE A 52 -4.44 -4.48 7.39
CA ILE A 52 -3.71 -3.41 8.09
C ILE A 52 -4.69 -2.29 8.40
N THR A 53 -4.96 -2.07 9.68
CA THR A 53 -5.99 -1.14 10.12
C THR A 53 -5.38 -0.09 11.06
N ALA A 54 -5.62 1.18 10.78
CA ALA A 54 -5.25 2.30 11.65
C ALA A 54 -6.31 3.41 11.55
N ARG A 55 -7.58 3.02 11.59
CA ARG A 55 -8.71 3.94 11.44
C ARG A 55 -9.12 4.60 12.75
N THR A 56 -9.83 5.71 12.66
CA THR A 56 -10.62 6.21 13.78
C THR A 56 -11.89 5.37 13.94
N THR A 57 -12.16 4.92 15.15
CA THR A 57 -13.36 4.12 15.48
C THR A 57 -14.48 4.95 16.08
N GLY A 58 -14.20 6.18 16.51
CA GLY A 58 -15.19 7.16 16.98
C GLY A 58 -15.78 8.01 15.87
N THR A 59 -16.60 8.99 16.27
CA THR A 59 -17.22 9.95 15.35
C THR A 59 -16.22 10.98 14.86
N ASP A 60 -15.29 11.37 15.71
CA ASP A 60 -14.33 12.47 15.48
C ASP A 60 -12.88 11.95 15.51
N GLY A 61 -12.05 12.56 14.70
CA GLY A 61 -10.62 12.27 14.66
C GLY A 61 -10.10 11.96 13.27
N ALA A 62 -8.84 12.30 13.02
CA ALA A 62 -8.20 12.04 11.75
C ALA A 62 -7.97 10.53 11.52
N GLY A 63 -7.97 10.13 10.28
CA GLY A 63 -7.53 8.79 9.86
C GLY A 63 -6.06 8.55 10.17
N GLY A 64 -5.66 7.29 10.16
CA GLY A 64 -4.29 6.90 10.49
C GLY A 64 -3.31 7.04 9.33
N ARG A 65 -2.08 6.64 9.60
CA ARG A 65 -0.99 6.64 8.63
C ARG A 65 -0.32 5.28 8.56
N VAL A 66 -0.26 4.70 7.38
CA VAL A 66 0.43 3.43 7.13
C VAL A 66 1.50 3.65 6.06
N ILE A 67 2.70 3.16 6.33
CA ILE A 67 3.82 3.12 5.38
C ILE A 67 4.18 1.65 5.15
N ALA A 68 4.23 1.24 3.89
CA ALA A 68 4.68 -0.07 3.43
C ALA A 68 5.81 0.12 2.43
N TRP A 69 7.04 -0.13 2.86
CA TRP A 69 8.26 0.16 2.08
C TRP A 69 9.12 -1.09 1.88
N ALA A 70 9.80 -1.14 0.74
CA ALA A 70 10.94 -2.03 0.51
C ALA A 70 12.00 -1.36 -0.37
N ASP A 71 13.29 -1.60 -0.09
CA ASP A 71 14.37 -1.02 -0.88
C ASP A 71 14.42 -1.57 -2.30
N GLN A 72 14.01 -2.82 -2.52
CA GLN A 72 14.09 -3.47 -3.83
C GLN A 72 12.71 -3.84 -4.38
N TYR A 73 11.97 -4.74 -3.70
CA TYR A 73 10.71 -5.25 -4.24
C TYR A 73 9.61 -5.23 -3.20
N ALA A 74 8.48 -4.61 -3.53
CA ALA A 74 7.24 -4.68 -2.77
C ALA A 74 6.13 -5.34 -3.61
N PHE A 75 5.52 -6.40 -3.07
CA PHE A 75 4.34 -7.07 -3.61
C PHE A 75 3.23 -6.99 -2.58
N VAL A 76 2.21 -6.19 -2.87
CA VAL A 76 1.21 -5.82 -1.89
C VAL A 76 -0.18 -6.01 -2.47
N SER A 77 -0.89 -7.03 -2.00
CA SER A 77 -2.29 -7.32 -2.30
C SER A 77 -3.20 -7.17 -1.08
N GLY A 78 -2.68 -6.72 0.05
CA GLY A 78 -3.40 -6.59 1.31
C GLY A 78 -4.45 -5.49 1.33
N GLN A 79 -5.22 -5.47 2.42
CA GLN A 79 -6.26 -4.49 2.65
C GLN A 79 -5.80 -3.46 3.70
N PHE A 80 -6.02 -2.19 3.40
CA PHE A 80 -5.67 -1.08 4.28
C PHE A 80 -6.91 -0.28 4.65
N ASP A 81 -7.15 -0.07 5.95
CA ASP A 81 -8.23 0.79 6.45
C ASP A 81 -7.65 1.84 7.39
N VAL A 82 -7.59 3.08 6.90
CA VAL A 82 -7.07 4.25 7.64
C VAL A 82 -8.09 5.38 7.68
N ARG A 83 -9.38 5.06 7.64
CA ARG A 83 -10.47 6.05 7.58
C ARG A 83 -10.50 6.98 8.80
N PRO A 84 -10.93 8.23 8.63
CA PRO A 84 -11.21 9.16 9.73
C PRO A 84 -12.49 8.77 10.48
N GLY A 85 -12.83 9.53 11.51
CA GLY A 85 -14.11 9.46 12.21
C GLY A 85 -15.30 9.70 11.27
N THR A 86 -16.47 9.25 11.66
CA THR A 86 -17.67 9.32 10.80
C THR A 86 -18.20 10.74 10.60
N GLU A 87 -17.99 11.66 11.56
CA GLU A 87 -18.50 13.01 11.51
C GLU A 87 -17.40 14.05 11.22
N SER A 88 -16.20 13.89 11.75
CA SER A 88 -15.11 14.82 11.54
C SER A 88 -13.74 14.14 11.42
N GLY A 89 -12.72 14.92 11.08
CA GLY A 89 -11.33 14.51 10.93
C GLY A 89 -10.88 14.38 9.47
N ALA A 90 -9.63 14.66 9.22
CA ALA A 90 -9.00 14.50 7.90
C ALA A 90 -8.89 13.02 7.53
N GLY A 91 -8.96 12.72 6.24
CA GLY A 91 -8.70 11.39 5.72
C GLY A 91 -7.32 10.86 6.09
N GLY A 92 -7.17 9.54 6.07
CA GLY A 92 -5.90 8.89 6.37
C GLY A 92 -4.93 8.86 5.20
N PHE A 93 -3.76 8.30 5.45
CA PHE A 93 -2.68 8.22 4.46
C PHE A 93 -2.10 6.80 4.43
N VAL A 94 -1.96 6.26 3.24
CA VAL A 94 -1.24 5.00 2.97
C VAL A 94 -0.16 5.27 1.94
N GLU A 95 1.05 4.86 2.21
CA GLU A 95 2.11 4.74 1.23
C GLU A 95 2.40 3.26 0.99
N VAL A 96 2.46 2.87 -0.28
CA VAL A 96 2.99 1.57 -0.72
C VAL A 96 4.03 1.85 -1.78
N SER A 97 5.28 1.61 -1.44
CA SER A 97 6.41 2.10 -2.23
C SER A 97 7.56 1.11 -2.27
N SER A 98 8.41 1.26 -3.27
CA SER A 98 9.69 0.56 -3.29
C SER A 98 10.76 1.35 -4.04
N GLY A 99 12.04 1.13 -3.66
CA GLY A 99 13.16 1.75 -4.34
C GLY A 99 13.40 1.24 -5.76
N GLU A 100 12.86 0.07 -6.12
CA GLU A 100 13.02 -0.52 -7.46
C GLU A 100 11.67 -0.93 -8.06
N THR A 101 11.10 -2.04 -7.63
CA THR A 101 9.88 -2.61 -8.24
C THR A 101 8.74 -2.70 -7.24
N LEU A 102 7.59 -2.16 -7.62
CA LEU A 102 6.34 -2.28 -6.88
C LEU A 102 5.28 -3.02 -7.72
N ALA A 103 4.62 -4.01 -7.12
CA ALA A 103 3.37 -4.56 -7.61
C ALA A 103 2.29 -4.32 -6.56
N PHE A 104 1.26 -3.58 -6.92
CA PHE A 104 0.15 -3.25 -6.04
C PHE A 104 -1.19 -3.70 -6.64
N ASP A 105 -1.85 -4.61 -5.93
CA ASP A 105 -3.21 -5.09 -6.23
C ASP A 105 -4.04 -5.19 -4.95
N GLY A 106 -3.77 -4.30 -4.01
CA GLY A 106 -4.46 -4.20 -2.73
C GLY A 106 -5.66 -3.28 -2.77
N SER A 107 -6.34 -3.17 -1.63
CA SER A 107 -7.42 -2.21 -1.43
C SER A 107 -7.07 -1.20 -0.33
N VAL A 108 -7.48 0.06 -0.52
CA VAL A 108 -7.26 1.13 0.45
C VAL A 108 -8.56 1.89 0.70
N ARG A 109 -8.87 2.06 1.98
CA ARG A 109 -9.95 2.91 2.48
C ARG A 109 -9.34 3.98 3.38
N ALA A 110 -9.21 5.19 2.86
CA ALA A 110 -8.59 6.29 3.59
C ALA A 110 -9.50 7.49 3.81
N GLY A 111 -10.67 7.52 3.19
CA GLY A 111 -11.65 8.60 3.32
C GLY A 111 -13.03 8.14 3.77
N VAL A 112 -13.85 9.10 4.13
CA VAL A 112 -15.30 8.97 4.43
C VAL A 112 -16.01 10.20 3.85
N ASP A 113 -17.06 9.97 3.07
CA ASP A 113 -17.84 11.02 2.41
C ASP A 113 -16.94 11.99 1.60
N ASN A 114 -17.01 13.29 1.89
CA ASN A 114 -16.23 14.33 1.23
C ASN A 114 -14.80 14.52 1.83
N ARG A 115 -14.42 13.71 2.82
CA ARG A 115 -13.12 13.78 3.50
C ARG A 115 -12.23 12.69 2.93
N THR A 116 -11.58 13.03 1.83
CA THR A 116 -10.70 12.10 1.12
C THR A 116 -9.40 11.87 1.88
N GLY A 117 -8.90 10.63 1.83
CA GLY A 117 -7.52 10.31 2.21
C GLY A 117 -6.63 10.14 0.98
N THR A 118 -5.43 9.63 1.17
CA THR A 118 -4.44 9.48 0.09
C THR A 118 -3.80 8.10 0.12
N LEU A 119 -3.68 7.48 -1.06
CA LEU A 119 -2.76 6.40 -1.37
C LEU A 119 -1.64 6.97 -2.24
N LEU A 120 -0.41 6.92 -1.72
CA LEU A 120 0.80 7.21 -2.46
C LEU A 120 1.43 5.91 -2.96
N LEU A 121 1.69 5.83 -4.27
CA LEU A 121 2.50 4.81 -4.90
C LEU A 121 3.74 5.49 -5.47
N ASP A 122 4.90 5.24 -4.85
CA ASP A 122 6.18 5.89 -5.23
C ASP A 122 7.26 4.84 -5.52
N PRO A 123 7.25 4.23 -6.69
CA PRO A 123 8.34 3.41 -7.20
C PRO A 123 9.23 4.22 -8.14
N LYS A 124 10.32 3.60 -8.56
CA LYS A 124 11.22 4.17 -9.57
C LYS A 124 10.56 4.36 -10.93
N SER A 125 9.58 3.52 -11.27
CA SER A 125 8.78 3.62 -12.50
C SER A 125 7.41 2.98 -12.32
N ILE A 126 6.39 3.52 -13.00
CA ILE A 126 4.99 3.08 -12.89
C ILE A 126 4.48 2.63 -14.25
N THR A 127 3.91 1.43 -14.32
CA THR A 127 3.13 0.97 -15.47
C THR A 127 1.73 0.57 -15.01
N VAL A 128 0.71 1.22 -15.56
CA VAL A 128 -0.69 0.85 -15.36
C VAL A 128 -1.09 -0.09 -16.49
N MET A 129 -1.45 -1.32 -16.14
CA MET A 129 -1.75 -2.37 -17.12
C MET A 129 -3.18 -2.85 -17.02
N SER A 130 -3.71 -3.37 -18.12
CA SER A 130 -4.98 -4.11 -18.09
C SER A 130 -4.85 -5.36 -17.22
N PRO A 131 -5.94 -5.80 -16.55
CA PRO A 131 -5.92 -7.06 -15.81
C PRO A 131 -5.41 -8.21 -16.68
N CYS A 132 -4.50 -8.98 -16.15
CA CYS A 132 -3.95 -10.14 -16.81
C CYS A 132 -4.98 -11.28 -16.84
N SER A 133 -5.22 -11.86 -18.00
CA SER A 133 -6.09 -13.01 -18.16
C SER A 133 -5.32 -14.33 -17.99
N SER A 134 -6.01 -15.40 -17.58
CA SER A 134 -5.40 -16.73 -17.56
C SER A 134 -4.99 -17.13 -19.00
N GLY A 135 -3.70 -17.38 -19.20
CA GLY A 135 -3.15 -17.68 -20.52
C GLY A 135 -2.51 -16.49 -21.24
N ASP A 136 -2.47 -15.31 -20.61
CA ASP A 136 -1.76 -14.17 -21.16
C ASP A 136 -0.25 -14.46 -21.22
N THR A 137 0.32 -14.31 -22.42
CA THR A 137 1.76 -14.53 -22.65
C THR A 137 2.59 -13.28 -22.53
N ASN A 138 1.95 -12.15 -22.15
CA ASN A 138 2.66 -10.90 -21.88
C ASN A 138 3.61 -11.11 -20.70
N PRO A 139 4.93 -10.87 -20.87
CA PRO A 139 5.92 -11.01 -19.79
C PRO A 139 5.56 -10.24 -18.52
N ASP A 140 4.90 -9.10 -18.68
CA ASP A 140 4.49 -8.23 -17.55
C ASP A 140 3.33 -8.86 -16.77
N CYS A 141 2.47 -9.65 -17.42
CA CYS A 141 1.40 -10.39 -16.78
C CYS A 141 1.89 -11.66 -16.06
N MET A 142 2.99 -12.24 -16.49
CA MET A 142 3.51 -13.48 -15.90
C MET A 142 4.14 -13.27 -14.51
N GLY A 143 4.51 -12.04 -14.16
CA GLY A 143 5.10 -11.69 -12.86
C GLY A 143 4.09 -11.66 -11.70
N ILE A 144 2.83 -11.34 -11.98
CA ILE A 144 1.78 -11.20 -10.94
C ILE A 144 1.14 -12.55 -10.59
N ALA A 145 1.07 -13.48 -11.54
CA ALA A 145 0.36 -14.74 -11.39
C ALA A 145 1.07 -15.78 -10.50
N ARG A 146 2.33 -15.58 -10.14
CA ARG A 146 3.09 -16.53 -9.33
C ARG A 146 4.04 -15.85 -8.35
N LEU A 147 3.61 -15.70 -7.14
CA LEU A 147 4.46 -15.44 -5.96
C LEU A 147 5.63 -16.42 -5.77
N THR A 148 5.69 -17.48 -6.56
CA THR A 148 6.71 -18.53 -6.49
C THR A 148 7.88 -18.32 -7.45
N ASP A 149 7.77 -17.44 -8.44
CA ASP A 149 8.85 -17.27 -9.45
C ASP A 149 9.50 -15.88 -9.35
N PHE A 150 10.06 -15.62 -8.19
CA PHE A 150 10.66 -14.36 -7.76
C PHE A 150 11.90 -13.94 -8.54
N THR A 151 12.43 -14.81 -9.39
CA THR A 151 13.75 -14.63 -10.00
C THR A 151 13.70 -14.11 -11.44
N ARG A 152 12.55 -14.01 -12.06
CA ARG A 152 12.47 -13.83 -13.52
C ARG A 152 12.08 -12.45 -14.05
N ASN A 153 11.46 -11.58 -13.27
CA ASN A 153 11.10 -10.28 -13.81
C ASN A 153 11.91 -9.15 -13.19
N ARG A 154 12.95 -8.73 -13.90
CA ARG A 154 13.88 -7.66 -13.51
C ARG A 154 13.50 -6.30 -14.11
N ALA A 155 12.29 -6.10 -14.51
CA ALA A 155 11.87 -4.79 -14.99
C ALA A 155 11.52 -3.91 -13.77
N ASN A 156 12.10 -2.72 -13.72
CA ASN A 156 11.85 -1.68 -12.71
C ASN A 156 10.45 -1.07 -12.90
N HIS A 157 9.39 -1.86 -12.82
CA HIS A 157 8.04 -1.41 -13.13
C HIS A 157 7.09 -1.63 -11.97
N ILE A 158 6.21 -0.66 -11.71
CA ILE A 158 4.95 -0.94 -11.05
C ILE A 158 4.05 -1.71 -12.02
N SER A 159 3.33 -2.67 -11.43
CA SER A 159 2.17 -3.27 -12.04
C SER A 159 0.97 -3.00 -11.14
N THR A 160 0.08 -2.18 -11.59
CA THR A 160 -1.27 -2.00 -11.01
C THR A 160 -2.28 -1.97 -12.12
N THR A 161 -3.55 -2.25 -11.82
CA THR A 161 -4.58 -2.27 -12.84
C THR A 161 -5.45 -1.01 -12.78
N PRO A 162 -6.07 -0.57 -13.90
CA PRO A 162 -7.05 0.50 -13.87
C PRO A 162 -8.20 0.20 -12.89
N THR A 163 -8.59 -1.06 -12.78
CA THR A 163 -9.63 -1.51 -11.83
C THR A 163 -9.21 -1.28 -10.39
N THR A 164 -7.97 -1.60 -10.02
CA THR A 164 -7.43 -1.37 -8.67
C THR A 164 -7.46 0.12 -8.34
N ILE A 165 -6.97 0.98 -9.24
CA ILE A 165 -6.99 2.43 -9.07
C ILE A 165 -8.43 2.94 -8.92
N THR A 166 -9.34 2.53 -9.81
CA THR A 166 -10.74 2.95 -9.77
C THR A 166 -11.44 2.51 -8.48
N THR A 167 -11.14 1.31 -7.98
CA THR A 167 -11.69 0.79 -6.72
C THR A 167 -11.24 1.66 -5.53
N VAL A 168 -9.98 2.06 -5.50
CA VAL A 168 -9.44 2.93 -4.45
C VAL A 168 -10.08 4.33 -4.52
N LEU A 169 -10.19 4.91 -5.72
CA LEU A 169 -10.83 6.22 -5.93
C LEU A 169 -12.30 6.20 -5.50
N ASN A 170 -13.07 5.17 -5.88
CA ASN A 170 -14.48 5.01 -5.50
C ASN A 170 -14.66 4.79 -3.99
N GLY A 171 -13.63 4.34 -3.29
CA GLY A 171 -13.58 4.22 -1.82
C GLY A 171 -13.28 5.55 -1.09
N GLY A 172 -13.32 6.70 -1.77
CA GLY A 172 -13.05 8.02 -1.18
C GLY A 172 -11.55 8.26 -0.89
N THR A 173 -10.67 7.63 -1.64
CA THR A 173 -9.22 7.76 -1.48
C THR A 173 -8.59 8.31 -2.75
N ASN A 174 -7.86 9.42 -2.65
CA ASN A 174 -7.05 9.94 -3.76
C ASN A 174 -5.87 9.01 -4.02
N VAL A 175 -5.50 8.85 -5.29
CA VAL A 175 -4.30 8.09 -5.70
C VAL A 175 -3.27 9.07 -6.24
N GLU A 176 -2.09 9.06 -5.65
CA GLU A 176 -0.93 9.84 -6.07
C GLU A 176 0.15 8.89 -6.59
N LEU A 177 0.66 9.16 -7.79
CA LEU A 177 1.71 8.41 -8.44
C LEU A 177 2.94 9.33 -8.57
N GLN A 178 4.09 8.91 -8.03
CA GLN A 178 5.36 9.65 -8.06
C GLN A 178 6.48 8.84 -8.70
#